data_7033b8b18fab4cb44a7fffc7413904ea
#
_entry.id   7033b8b18fab4cb44a7fffc7413904ea
#
_cell.length_a   1.000
_cell.length_b   1.000
_cell.length_c   1.000
_cell.angle_alpha   90.00
_cell.angle_beta   90.00
_cell.angle_gamma   90.00
#
_symmetry.space_group_name_H-M   'P 1'
#
loop_
_entity.id
_entity.type
_entity.pdbx_description
1 polymer ?
#
loop_
_entity_poly.entity_id
_entity_poly.type
_entity_poly.pdbx_seq_one_letter_code
_entity_poly.pdbx_strand_id
1 'polypeptide(L)'
;MIVFPAIDLKGGDVVRLAEGDMDRATVYADDPAAQALLFAEQGAEFLHVVDLDGAFAGRPENAEAVEAIIENFPGYIQLGGGIRNTQTVERWFDMGVARLVIGTAALKDPQFVKDMAREFEDGIVVAVDARDGFVATEGWAEKSDMPVIDLARRFEDAGVASILFTDVGRDGMLTGCNIEATVDLARRVNIPVIASGGVKGIDDIRMLALHANDGIEGVITGRAIYDGRLDLATAIAMAERA
;
A
#
# COMPACT_ATOMS: atom_id res chain seq x y z
N MET A 1 -12.69 -4.79 -8.49
CA MET A 1 -11.80 -4.40 -7.36
C MET A 1 -10.43 -5.03 -7.59
N ILE A 2 -9.33 -4.30 -7.34
CA ILE A 2 -7.95 -4.76 -7.55
C ILE A 2 -7.43 -5.51 -6.32
N VAL A 3 -6.69 -6.60 -6.52
CA VAL A 3 -5.92 -7.25 -5.44
C VAL A 3 -4.45 -6.94 -5.66
N PHE A 4 -3.82 -6.29 -4.68
CA PHE A 4 -2.40 -5.97 -4.68
C PHE A 4 -1.66 -6.95 -3.77
N PRO A 5 -0.98 -7.99 -4.29
CA PRO A 5 -0.02 -8.72 -3.46
C PRO A 5 1.09 -7.77 -3.04
N ALA A 6 1.62 -7.95 -1.82
CA ALA A 6 2.59 -7.01 -1.26
C ALA A 6 3.97 -7.65 -1.08
N ILE A 7 5.01 -6.90 -1.45
CA ILE A 7 6.42 -7.16 -1.15
C ILE A 7 6.94 -6.04 -0.26
N ASP A 8 7.31 -6.36 0.97
CA ASP A 8 8.02 -5.45 1.86
C ASP A 8 9.51 -5.78 1.81
N LEU A 9 10.33 -4.77 1.59
CA LEU A 9 11.78 -4.88 1.46
C LEU A 9 12.48 -4.41 2.73
N LYS A 10 13.38 -5.24 3.26
CA LYS A 10 14.28 -4.90 4.36
C LYS A 10 15.64 -5.53 4.14
N GLY A 11 16.69 -4.72 4.03
CA GLY A 11 18.06 -5.20 3.77
C GLY A 11 18.21 -5.99 2.48
N GLY A 12 17.37 -5.73 1.47
CA GLY A 12 17.31 -6.45 0.21
C GLY A 12 16.39 -7.67 0.18
N ASP A 13 15.94 -8.16 1.34
CA ASP A 13 15.09 -9.35 1.46
C ASP A 13 13.58 -9.00 1.44
N VAL A 14 12.76 -9.98 1.06
CA VAL A 14 11.31 -9.93 1.19
C VAL A 14 10.91 -10.31 2.60
N VAL A 15 10.28 -9.39 3.31
CA VAL A 15 9.90 -9.59 4.71
C VAL A 15 8.43 -9.28 4.96
N ARG A 16 7.92 -9.67 6.12
CA ARG A 16 6.67 -9.15 6.70
C ARG A 16 6.91 -8.79 8.17
N LEU A 17 6.42 -7.63 8.55
CA LEU A 17 6.46 -7.16 9.92
C LEU A 17 5.20 -7.60 10.68
N ALA A 18 5.29 -7.68 12.00
CA ALA A 18 4.13 -7.78 12.87
C ALA A 18 3.86 -6.39 13.47
N GLU A 19 2.68 -5.82 13.18
CA GLU A 19 2.28 -4.47 13.63
C GLU A 19 3.29 -3.36 13.28
N GLY A 20 4.03 -3.52 12.16
CA GLY A 20 5.04 -2.57 11.71
C GLY A 20 6.35 -2.56 12.49
N ASP A 21 6.55 -3.51 13.42
CA ASP A 21 7.74 -3.59 14.24
C ASP A 21 8.92 -4.17 13.45
N MET A 22 9.95 -3.33 13.21
CA MET A 22 11.15 -3.70 12.46
C MET A 22 11.95 -4.84 13.11
N ASP A 23 11.87 -4.99 14.43
CA ASP A 23 12.57 -6.06 15.14
C ASP A 23 11.80 -7.40 15.09
N ARG A 24 10.55 -7.37 14.60
CA ARG A 24 9.67 -8.53 14.43
C ARG A 24 9.44 -8.87 12.95
N ALA A 25 10.50 -8.74 12.15
CA ALA A 25 10.49 -9.11 10.74
C ALA A 25 10.63 -10.63 10.57
N THR A 26 9.79 -11.21 9.70
CA THR A 26 9.93 -12.58 9.19
C THR A 26 10.37 -12.51 7.74
N VAL A 27 11.50 -13.14 7.39
CA VAL A 27 11.97 -13.25 6.00
C VAL A 27 11.23 -14.38 5.31
N TYR A 28 10.68 -14.10 4.12
CA TYR A 28 9.97 -15.08 3.28
C TYR A 28 10.73 -15.44 2.01
N ALA A 29 11.54 -14.52 1.47
CA ALA A 29 12.39 -14.77 0.32
C ALA A 29 13.61 -13.83 0.36
N ASP A 30 14.71 -14.28 -0.25
CA ASP A 30 15.97 -13.54 -0.44
C ASP A 30 16.11 -12.98 -1.86
N ASP A 31 15.16 -13.26 -2.75
CA ASP A 31 15.09 -12.76 -4.12
C ASP A 31 13.72 -12.07 -4.37
N PRO A 32 13.67 -10.72 -4.24
CA PRO A 32 12.46 -9.96 -4.48
C PRO A 32 11.95 -10.02 -5.92
N ALA A 33 12.84 -10.13 -6.90
CA ALA A 33 12.46 -10.21 -8.32
C ALA A 33 11.77 -11.55 -8.63
N ALA A 34 12.33 -12.66 -8.13
CA ALA A 34 11.70 -13.98 -8.23
C ALA A 34 10.33 -14.01 -7.54
N GLN A 35 10.20 -13.36 -6.37
CA GLN A 35 8.90 -13.27 -5.68
C GLN A 35 7.88 -12.45 -6.49
N ALA A 36 8.27 -11.36 -7.11
CA ALA A 36 7.41 -10.56 -7.97
C ALA A 36 6.94 -11.36 -9.20
N LEU A 37 7.85 -12.10 -9.84
CA LEU A 37 7.53 -12.99 -10.96
C LEU A 37 6.53 -14.09 -10.55
N LEU A 38 6.70 -14.71 -9.39
CA LEU A 38 5.75 -15.69 -8.85
C LEU A 38 4.34 -15.11 -8.68
N PHE A 39 4.22 -13.84 -8.30
CA PHE A 39 2.92 -13.18 -8.22
C PHE A 39 2.33 -12.90 -9.60
N ALA A 40 3.16 -12.50 -10.58
CA ALA A 40 2.72 -12.33 -11.97
C ALA A 40 2.22 -13.66 -12.58
N GLU A 41 2.92 -14.79 -12.34
CA GLU A 41 2.51 -16.12 -12.77
C GLU A 41 1.17 -16.56 -12.16
N GLN A 42 0.80 -16.05 -10.98
CA GLN A 42 -0.50 -16.26 -10.34
C GLN A 42 -1.59 -15.29 -10.82
N GLY A 43 -1.28 -14.43 -11.79
CA GLY A 43 -2.23 -13.52 -12.43
C GLY A 43 -2.27 -12.11 -11.83
N ALA A 44 -1.30 -11.72 -10.99
CA ALA A 44 -1.23 -10.36 -10.50
C ALA A 44 -0.83 -9.38 -11.62
N GLU A 45 -1.70 -8.41 -11.89
CA GLU A 45 -1.41 -7.28 -12.78
C GLU A 45 -0.89 -6.06 -12.02
N PHE A 46 -1.10 -6.02 -10.72
CA PHE A 46 -0.68 -4.95 -9.83
C PHE A 46 0.15 -5.52 -8.67
N LEU A 47 1.18 -4.80 -8.28
CA LEU A 47 2.07 -5.16 -7.17
C LEU A 47 2.23 -3.97 -6.24
N HIS A 48 2.11 -4.19 -4.94
CA HIS A 48 2.46 -3.21 -3.92
C HIS A 48 3.83 -3.52 -3.33
N VAL A 49 4.76 -2.56 -3.42
CA VAL A 49 6.13 -2.69 -2.92
C VAL A 49 6.39 -1.62 -1.86
N VAL A 50 7.00 -2.00 -0.75
CA VAL A 50 7.40 -1.04 0.30
C VAL A 50 8.88 -1.19 0.61
N ASP A 51 9.64 -0.12 0.44
CA ASP A 51 10.99 0.02 0.97
C ASP A 51 10.90 0.41 2.45
N LEU A 52 10.91 -0.60 3.35
CA LEU A 52 10.78 -0.38 4.79
C LEU A 52 11.96 0.42 5.35
N ASP A 53 13.19 0.10 4.96
CA ASP A 53 14.37 0.85 5.41
C ASP A 53 14.30 2.29 4.92
N GLY A 54 13.84 2.50 3.68
CA GLY A 54 13.62 3.82 3.11
C GLY A 54 12.53 4.61 3.83
N ALA A 55 11.46 3.97 4.27
CA ALA A 55 10.42 4.63 5.06
C ALA A 55 10.96 5.24 6.35
N PHE A 56 11.87 4.55 7.04
CA PHE A 56 12.56 5.04 8.24
C PHE A 56 13.65 6.07 7.92
N ALA A 57 14.50 5.80 6.91
CA ALA A 57 15.59 6.69 6.52
C ALA A 57 15.10 7.99 5.84
N GLY A 58 13.89 7.99 5.29
CA GLY A 58 13.31 9.12 4.55
C GLY A 58 13.90 9.32 3.16
N ARG A 59 14.53 8.29 2.62
CA ARG A 59 15.11 8.21 1.28
C ARG A 59 15.15 6.74 0.84
N PRO A 60 15.22 6.43 -0.46
CA PRO A 60 15.36 5.04 -0.94
C PRO A 60 16.60 4.35 -0.36
N GLU A 61 16.42 3.17 0.21
CA GLU A 61 17.50 2.34 0.75
C GLU A 61 17.61 0.98 0.03
N ASN A 62 16.49 0.40 -0.45
CA ASN A 62 16.46 -0.86 -1.18
C ASN A 62 16.31 -0.66 -2.70
N ALA A 63 16.94 0.37 -3.27
CA ALA A 63 16.76 0.76 -4.67
C ALA A 63 17.12 -0.38 -5.65
N GLU A 64 18.19 -1.12 -5.41
CA GLU A 64 18.60 -2.25 -6.28
C GLU A 64 17.54 -3.36 -6.31
N ALA A 65 16.93 -3.68 -5.18
CA ALA A 65 15.84 -4.66 -5.11
C ALA A 65 14.58 -4.17 -5.84
N VAL A 66 14.23 -2.88 -5.72
CA VAL A 66 13.11 -2.28 -6.45
C VAL A 66 13.37 -2.28 -7.95
N GLU A 67 14.58 -1.93 -8.40
CA GLU A 67 15.01 -1.99 -9.81
C GLU A 67 14.85 -3.40 -10.37
N ALA A 68 15.33 -4.42 -9.63
CA ALA A 68 15.18 -5.81 -10.03
C ALA A 68 13.70 -6.27 -10.11
N ILE A 69 12.83 -5.78 -9.22
CA ILE A 69 11.39 -6.04 -9.31
C ILE A 69 10.80 -5.40 -10.58
N ILE A 70 11.14 -4.13 -10.87
CA ILE A 70 10.64 -3.41 -12.05
C ILE A 70 11.02 -4.14 -13.34
N GLU A 71 12.24 -4.65 -13.44
CA GLU A 71 12.72 -5.37 -14.62
C GLU A 71 12.02 -6.73 -14.84
N ASN A 72 11.49 -7.36 -13.77
CA ASN A 72 10.96 -8.72 -13.83
C ASN A 72 9.43 -8.82 -13.65
N PHE A 73 8.76 -7.77 -13.15
CA PHE A 73 7.32 -7.77 -13.00
C PHE A 73 6.66 -7.07 -14.22
N PRO A 74 5.85 -7.77 -15.03
CA PRO A 74 5.30 -7.23 -16.27
C PRO A 74 4.12 -6.28 -16.09
N GLY A 75 3.62 -6.13 -14.87
CA GLY A 75 2.44 -5.34 -14.52
C GLY A 75 2.76 -3.97 -13.94
N TYR A 76 1.82 -3.42 -13.21
CA TYR A 76 1.89 -2.09 -12.60
C TYR A 76 2.41 -2.16 -11.17
N ILE A 77 3.46 -1.41 -10.85
CA ILE A 77 4.06 -1.36 -9.52
C ILE A 77 3.60 -0.08 -8.81
N GLN A 78 3.07 -0.26 -7.60
CA GLN A 78 2.79 0.79 -6.64
C GLN A 78 3.85 0.74 -5.54
N LEU A 79 4.71 1.77 -5.43
CA LEU A 79 5.88 1.79 -4.55
C LEU A 79 5.71 2.79 -3.41
N GLY A 80 5.95 2.36 -2.18
CA GLY A 80 6.07 3.20 -0.99
C GLY A 80 7.41 3.09 -0.30
N GLY A 81 7.71 4.04 0.58
CA GLY A 81 8.96 4.08 1.36
C GLY A 81 9.95 5.16 0.91
N GLY A 82 10.31 6.07 1.83
CA GLY A 82 11.36 7.06 1.62
C GLY A 82 11.07 8.21 0.66
N ILE A 83 9.83 8.38 0.19
CA ILE A 83 9.47 9.38 -0.82
C ILE A 83 9.12 10.71 -0.13
N ARG A 84 10.05 11.67 -0.16
CA ARG A 84 9.92 12.94 0.55
C ARG A 84 10.31 14.19 -0.27
N ASN A 85 10.66 14.06 -1.55
CA ASN A 85 11.05 15.16 -2.43
C ASN A 85 10.79 14.83 -3.90
N THR A 86 10.72 15.88 -4.73
CA THR A 86 10.45 15.79 -6.17
C THR A 86 11.46 14.91 -6.91
N GLN A 87 12.76 15.03 -6.60
CA GLN A 87 13.79 14.24 -7.27
C GLN A 87 13.59 12.72 -7.09
N THR A 88 13.14 12.29 -5.90
CA THR A 88 12.82 10.89 -5.64
C THR A 88 11.59 10.44 -6.42
N VAL A 89 10.57 11.32 -6.52
CA VAL A 89 9.35 11.07 -7.31
C VAL A 89 9.69 10.88 -8.78
N GLU A 90 10.38 11.86 -9.38
CA GLU A 90 10.81 11.83 -10.79
C GLU A 90 11.62 10.56 -11.10
N ARG A 91 12.61 10.26 -10.25
CA ARG A 91 13.45 9.06 -10.43
C ARG A 91 12.62 7.78 -10.54
N TRP A 92 11.66 7.56 -9.64
CA TRP A 92 10.88 6.32 -9.65
C TRP A 92 9.94 6.23 -10.84
N PHE A 93 9.34 7.34 -11.27
CA PHE A 93 8.53 7.37 -12.49
C PHE A 93 9.38 7.14 -13.75
N ASP A 94 10.57 7.74 -13.83
CA ASP A 94 11.52 7.52 -14.93
C ASP A 94 11.95 6.05 -15.02
N MET A 95 11.99 5.34 -13.90
CA MET A 95 12.31 3.91 -13.83
C MET A 95 11.12 2.99 -14.15
N GLY A 96 9.92 3.53 -14.31
CA GLY A 96 8.73 2.77 -14.72
C GLY A 96 7.79 2.36 -13.59
N VAL A 97 7.94 2.91 -12.38
CA VAL A 97 6.92 2.76 -11.33
C VAL A 97 5.63 3.43 -11.77
N ALA A 98 4.49 2.76 -11.60
CA ALA A 98 3.20 3.27 -12.04
C ALA A 98 2.56 4.22 -11.03
N ARG A 99 2.72 3.95 -9.73
CA ARG A 99 2.18 4.77 -8.64
C ARG A 99 3.16 4.88 -7.48
N LEU A 100 3.20 6.04 -6.84
CA LEU A 100 4.01 6.29 -5.63
C LEU A 100 3.11 6.53 -4.43
N VAL A 101 3.40 5.80 -3.34
CA VAL A 101 2.65 5.89 -2.09
C VAL A 101 3.38 6.83 -1.13
N ILE A 102 2.73 7.93 -0.77
CA ILE A 102 3.28 8.97 0.09
C ILE A 102 2.49 9.03 1.40
N GLY A 103 3.15 8.69 2.52
CA GLY A 103 2.56 8.69 3.86
C GLY A 103 2.95 9.92 4.67
N THR A 104 4.10 9.89 5.32
CA THR A 104 4.58 10.95 6.25
C THR A 104 4.55 12.35 5.65
N ALA A 105 4.93 12.51 4.37
CA ALA A 105 4.90 13.80 3.70
C ALA A 105 3.48 14.32 3.49
N ALA A 106 2.48 13.47 3.34
CA ALA A 106 1.08 13.88 3.21
C ALA A 106 0.57 14.63 4.46
N LEU A 107 1.08 14.30 5.63
CA LEU A 107 0.77 15.02 6.86
C LEU A 107 1.65 16.25 7.06
N LYS A 108 2.97 16.14 6.80
CA LYS A 108 3.97 17.18 7.10
C LYS A 108 4.04 18.28 6.04
N ASP A 109 3.91 17.91 4.77
CA ASP A 109 3.95 18.80 3.61
C ASP A 109 2.88 18.42 2.57
N PRO A 110 1.59 18.67 2.87
CA PRO A 110 0.52 18.35 1.95
C PRO A 110 0.60 19.10 0.62
N GLN A 111 1.29 20.26 0.58
CA GLN A 111 1.43 21.00 -0.67
C GLN A 111 2.35 20.28 -1.66
N PHE A 112 3.48 19.73 -1.19
CA PHE A 112 4.35 18.86 -2.01
C PHE A 112 3.56 17.73 -2.66
N VAL A 113 2.73 17.03 -1.88
CA VAL A 113 1.94 15.89 -2.40
C VAL A 113 0.92 16.35 -3.46
N LYS A 114 0.25 17.49 -3.24
CA LYS A 114 -0.67 18.07 -4.22
C LYS A 114 0.02 18.50 -5.51
N ASP A 115 1.23 19.04 -5.41
CA ASP A 115 1.99 19.46 -6.58
C ASP A 115 2.44 18.24 -7.39
N MET A 116 2.91 17.16 -6.72
CA MET A 116 3.25 15.91 -7.38
C MET A 116 2.03 15.23 -8.01
N ALA A 117 0.87 15.25 -7.35
CA ALA A 117 -0.35 14.67 -7.90
C ALA A 117 -0.87 15.39 -9.16
N ARG A 118 -0.61 16.72 -9.27
CA ARG A 118 -0.94 17.47 -10.49
C ARG A 118 0.05 17.25 -11.61
N GLU A 119 1.31 17.02 -11.29
CA GLU A 119 2.37 16.77 -12.26
C GLU A 119 2.34 15.37 -12.82
N PHE A 120 2.04 14.38 -11.96
CA PHE A 120 1.97 12.95 -12.28
C PHE A 120 0.53 12.47 -12.13
N GLU A 121 -0.29 12.68 -13.17
CA GLU A 121 -1.70 12.29 -13.20
C GLU A 121 -1.86 10.80 -12.89
N ASP A 122 -2.79 10.44 -11.99
CA ASP A 122 -3.02 9.07 -11.49
C ASP A 122 -1.79 8.38 -10.86
N GLY A 123 -0.69 9.12 -10.66
CA GLY A 123 0.58 8.56 -10.18
C GLY A 123 0.74 8.60 -8.65
N ILE A 124 -0.01 9.42 -7.92
CA ILE A 124 0.21 9.59 -6.48
C ILE A 124 -0.92 8.97 -5.67
N VAL A 125 -0.54 8.10 -4.74
CA VAL A 125 -1.41 7.50 -3.72
C VAL A 125 -1.03 8.08 -2.36
N VAL A 126 -2.01 8.52 -1.58
CA VAL A 126 -1.78 9.01 -0.22
C VAL A 126 -2.02 7.90 0.78
N ALA A 127 -0.99 7.52 1.55
CA ALA A 127 -1.13 6.57 2.64
C ALA A 127 -1.68 7.27 3.90
N VAL A 128 -2.71 6.67 4.46
CA VAL A 128 -3.35 7.07 5.71
C VAL A 128 -3.37 5.87 6.65
N ASP A 129 -2.32 5.76 7.44
CA ASP A 129 -2.18 4.72 8.44
C ASP A 129 -2.96 5.13 9.69
N ALA A 130 -3.86 4.27 10.14
CA ALA A 130 -4.84 4.59 11.17
C ALA A 130 -4.66 3.77 12.44
N ARG A 131 -4.74 4.45 13.58
CA ARG A 131 -4.88 3.83 14.89
C ARG A 131 -6.04 4.49 15.63
N ASP A 132 -7.08 3.72 15.94
CA ASP A 132 -8.30 4.22 16.64
C ASP A 132 -8.93 5.45 15.94
N GLY A 133 -8.98 5.48 14.59
CA GLY A 133 -9.58 6.56 13.81
C GLY A 133 -8.72 7.81 13.62
N PHE A 134 -7.48 7.82 14.15
CA PHE A 134 -6.51 8.90 13.99
C PHE A 134 -5.30 8.45 13.20
N VAL A 135 -4.65 9.40 12.53
CA VAL A 135 -3.47 9.13 11.70
C VAL A 135 -2.28 8.75 12.58
N ALA A 136 -1.63 7.64 12.26
CA ALA A 136 -0.35 7.23 12.83
C ALA A 136 0.81 7.79 11.98
N THR A 137 1.91 8.14 12.64
CA THR A 137 3.08 8.77 12.02
C THR A 137 4.38 8.11 12.44
N GLU A 138 5.50 8.52 11.84
CA GLU A 138 6.86 8.08 12.18
C GLU A 138 6.98 6.53 12.21
N GLY A 139 6.57 5.87 11.12
CA GLY A 139 6.58 4.41 11.07
C GLY A 139 5.66 3.76 12.11
N TRP A 140 4.52 4.42 12.40
CA TRP A 140 3.47 3.99 13.34
C TRP A 140 3.82 4.15 14.83
N ALA A 141 4.99 4.73 15.13
CA ALA A 141 5.44 4.94 16.52
C ALA A 141 4.60 5.98 17.27
N GLU A 142 4.05 6.95 16.56
CA GLU A 142 3.29 8.05 17.15
C GLU A 142 1.85 8.09 16.61
N LYS A 143 0.90 8.48 17.47
CA LYS A 143 -0.48 8.78 17.10
C LYS A 143 -0.65 10.30 17.07
N SER A 144 -1.13 10.81 15.94
CA SER A 144 -1.47 12.24 15.83
C SER A 144 -2.89 12.52 16.32
N ASP A 145 -3.21 13.81 16.50
CA ASP A 145 -4.59 14.26 16.78
C ASP A 145 -5.39 14.48 15.49
N MET A 146 -4.85 14.12 14.32
CA MET A 146 -5.50 14.27 13.01
C MET A 146 -6.46 13.11 12.75
N PRO A 147 -7.77 13.35 12.62
CA PRO A 147 -8.71 12.32 12.16
C PRO A 147 -8.37 11.87 10.74
N VAL A 148 -8.49 10.56 10.48
CA VAL A 148 -8.26 9.95 9.16
C VAL A 148 -9.02 10.67 8.05
N ILE A 149 -10.31 10.93 8.27
CA ILE A 149 -11.18 11.58 7.30
C ILE A 149 -10.72 13.00 6.94
N ASP A 150 -10.20 13.74 7.92
CA ASP A 150 -9.77 15.12 7.71
C ASP A 150 -8.47 15.18 6.90
N LEU A 151 -7.56 14.21 7.09
CA LEU A 151 -6.38 14.08 6.25
C LEU A 151 -6.77 13.70 4.82
N ALA A 152 -7.61 12.67 4.63
CA ALA A 152 -8.04 12.22 3.32
C ALA A 152 -8.71 13.35 2.51
N ARG A 153 -9.61 14.10 3.13
CA ARG A 153 -10.29 15.24 2.49
C ARG A 153 -9.39 16.39 2.05
N ARG A 154 -8.19 16.54 2.63
CA ARG A 154 -7.23 17.56 2.18
C ARG A 154 -6.76 17.35 0.75
N PHE A 155 -6.90 16.13 0.24
CA PHE A 155 -6.43 15.72 -1.08
C PHE A 155 -7.57 15.59 -2.11
N GLU A 156 -8.82 15.82 -1.71
CA GLU A 156 -9.92 15.95 -2.67
C GLU A 156 -9.61 17.07 -3.65
N ASP A 157 -9.93 16.86 -4.93
CA ASP A 157 -9.66 17.79 -6.03
C ASP A 157 -8.16 18.11 -6.27
N ALA A 158 -7.24 17.35 -5.68
CA ALA A 158 -5.81 17.54 -5.85
C ALA A 158 -5.18 16.68 -6.96
N GLY A 159 -5.92 15.73 -7.55
CA GLY A 159 -5.40 14.79 -8.55
C GLY A 159 -4.76 13.54 -7.95
N VAL A 160 -4.98 13.28 -6.65
CA VAL A 160 -4.53 12.03 -6.00
C VAL A 160 -5.32 10.86 -6.54
N ALA A 161 -4.61 9.80 -6.96
CA ALA A 161 -5.22 8.60 -7.56
C ALA A 161 -6.07 7.82 -6.56
N SER A 162 -5.54 7.59 -5.34
CA SER A 162 -6.22 6.80 -4.31
C SER A 162 -5.74 7.17 -2.91
N ILE A 163 -6.56 6.84 -1.91
CA ILE A 163 -6.18 6.79 -0.50
C ILE A 163 -5.89 5.34 -0.12
N LEU A 164 -4.67 5.06 0.30
CA LEU A 164 -4.31 3.79 0.90
C LEU A 164 -4.59 3.85 2.40
N PHE A 165 -5.64 3.18 2.85
CA PHE A 165 -6.05 3.13 4.25
C PHE A 165 -5.56 1.86 4.93
N THR A 166 -4.65 2.00 5.93
CA THR A 166 -4.11 0.88 6.72
C THR A 166 -4.62 0.95 8.16
N ASP A 167 -5.30 -0.11 8.62
CA ASP A 167 -5.53 -0.29 10.07
C ASP A 167 -4.28 -0.92 10.69
N VAL A 168 -3.45 -0.07 11.34
CA VAL A 168 -2.16 -0.44 11.92
C VAL A 168 -2.28 -1.55 12.99
N GLY A 169 -3.35 -1.52 13.79
CA GLY A 169 -3.57 -2.53 14.83
C GLY A 169 -3.93 -3.92 14.30
N ARG A 170 -4.22 -4.03 13.01
CA ARG A 170 -4.52 -5.30 12.34
C ARG A 170 -3.44 -5.75 11.38
N ASP A 171 -2.52 -4.84 11.00
CA ASP A 171 -1.51 -5.17 9.98
C ASP A 171 -0.58 -6.29 10.45
N GLY A 172 -0.39 -7.28 9.57
CA GLY A 172 0.38 -8.47 9.86
C GLY A 172 -0.25 -9.45 10.87
N MET A 173 -1.43 -9.17 11.44
CA MET A 173 -2.03 -9.96 12.52
C MET A 173 -3.00 -11.05 12.06
N LEU A 174 -3.43 -11.06 10.78
CA LEU A 174 -4.39 -12.03 10.22
C LEU A 174 -5.72 -12.08 11.01
N THR A 175 -6.16 -10.95 11.55
CA THR A 175 -7.39 -10.85 12.36
C THR A 175 -8.63 -10.52 11.53
N GLY A 176 -8.47 -10.24 10.26
CA GLY A 176 -9.46 -9.74 9.32
C GLY A 176 -9.28 -8.25 9.05
N CYS A 177 -9.56 -7.83 7.81
CA CYS A 177 -9.53 -6.43 7.41
C CYS A 177 -10.58 -5.60 8.16
N ASN A 178 -10.31 -4.33 8.42
CA ASN A 178 -11.29 -3.41 9.02
C ASN A 178 -12.23 -2.88 7.94
N ILE A 179 -13.16 -3.73 7.52
CA ILE A 179 -14.11 -3.45 6.43
C ILE A 179 -14.98 -2.24 6.76
N GLU A 180 -15.50 -2.17 7.99
CA GLU A 180 -16.39 -1.09 8.42
C GLU A 180 -15.71 0.28 8.33
N ALA A 181 -14.51 0.42 8.89
CA ALA A 181 -13.77 1.68 8.84
C ALA A 181 -13.34 2.05 7.41
N THR A 182 -12.95 1.06 6.59
CA THR A 182 -12.58 1.29 5.20
C THR A 182 -13.76 1.77 4.37
N VAL A 183 -14.93 1.15 4.53
CA VAL A 183 -16.17 1.52 3.81
C VAL A 183 -16.68 2.89 4.29
N ASP A 184 -16.62 3.18 5.61
CA ASP A 184 -17.00 4.50 6.14
C ASP A 184 -16.12 5.60 5.53
N LEU A 185 -14.82 5.38 5.44
CA LEU A 185 -13.90 6.32 4.77
C LEU A 185 -14.27 6.49 3.30
N ALA A 186 -14.41 5.39 2.55
CA ALA A 186 -14.69 5.42 1.11
C ALA A 186 -15.98 6.17 0.77
N ARG A 187 -17.04 6.02 1.58
CA ARG A 187 -18.31 6.74 1.41
C ARG A 187 -18.25 8.23 1.73
N ARG A 188 -17.20 8.68 2.43
CA ARG A 188 -17.05 10.05 2.93
C ARG A 188 -16.06 10.90 2.20
N VAL A 189 -15.32 10.30 1.24
CA VAL A 189 -14.36 10.97 0.36
C VAL A 189 -14.69 10.71 -1.11
N ASN A 190 -14.25 11.59 -2.01
CA ASN A 190 -14.43 11.44 -3.45
C ASN A 190 -13.24 10.72 -4.13
N ILE A 191 -12.23 10.32 -3.36
CA ILE A 191 -11.03 9.64 -3.83
C ILE A 191 -11.21 8.13 -3.61
N PRO A 192 -10.90 7.26 -4.57
CA PRO A 192 -10.94 5.81 -4.40
C PRO A 192 -10.09 5.35 -3.20
N VAL A 193 -10.54 4.31 -2.49
CA VAL A 193 -9.86 3.81 -1.30
C VAL A 193 -9.32 2.40 -1.53
N ILE A 194 -8.05 2.18 -1.19
CA ILE A 194 -7.40 0.87 -1.15
C ILE A 194 -7.35 0.43 0.32
N ALA A 195 -7.94 -0.75 0.61
CA ALA A 195 -7.92 -1.35 1.94
C ALA A 195 -6.56 -1.98 2.24
N SER A 196 -6.05 -1.83 3.47
CA SER A 196 -4.82 -2.47 3.93
C SER A 196 -4.88 -2.83 5.42
N GLY A 197 -4.10 -3.84 5.79
CA GLY A 197 -3.98 -4.32 7.16
C GLY A 197 -4.98 -5.43 7.53
N GLY A 198 -4.44 -6.55 8.03
CA GLY A 198 -5.18 -7.61 8.69
C GLY A 198 -5.86 -8.65 7.81
N VAL A 199 -5.84 -8.55 6.48
CA VAL A 199 -6.45 -9.58 5.60
C VAL A 199 -6.02 -10.98 6.01
N LYS A 200 -6.99 -11.86 6.29
CA LYS A 200 -6.75 -13.22 6.79
C LYS A 200 -7.12 -14.31 5.79
N GLY A 201 -7.93 -13.99 4.76
CA GLY A 201 -8.37 -14.98 3.78
C GLY A 201 -9.43 -14.46 2.82
N ILE A 202 -9.99 -15.38 2.03
CA ILE A 202 -10.90 -15.07 0.91
C ILE A 202 -12.20 -14.36 1.32
N ASP A 203 -12.66 -14.55 2.55
CA ASP A 203 -13.87 -13.90 3.02
C ASP A 203 -13.71 -12.38 3.17
N ASP A 204 -12.50 -11.91 3.55
CA ASP A 204 -12.22 -10.48 3.59
C ASP A 204 -12.26 -9.88 2.17
N ILE A 205 -11.68 -10.58 1.17
CA ILE A 205 -11.72 -10.16 -0.23
C ILE A 205 -13.17 -10.07 -0.72
N ARG A 206 -13.98 -11.10 -0.43
CA ARG A 206 -15.40 -11.13 -0.81
C ARG A 206 -16.18 -9.96 -0.19
N MET A 207 -15.95 -9.70 1.09
CA MET A 207 -16.66 -8.63 1.79
C MET A 207 -16.29 -7.24 1.28
N LEU A 208 -15.00 -6.98 1.00
CA LEU A 208 -14.57 -5.72 0.38
C LEU A 208 -15.12 -5.56 -1.02
N ALA A 209 -15.12 -6.63 -1.82
CA ALA A 209 -15.62 -6.63 -3.19
C ALA A 209 -17.11 -6.24 -3.27
N LEU A 210 -17.94 -6.60 -2.29
CA LEU A 210 -19.34 -6.15 -2.19
C LEU A 210 -19.47 -4.61 -2.05
N HIS A 211 -18.41 -3.93 -1.66
CA HIS A 211 -18.36 -2.48 -1.46
C HIS A 211 -17.55 -1.74 -2.55
N ALA A 212 -17.23 -2.40 -3.67
CA ALA A 212 -16.52 -1.75 -4.77
C ALA A 212 -17.26 -0.49 -5.27
N ASN A 213 -18.59 -0.54 -5.36
CA ASN A 213 -19.42 0.61 -5.74
C ASN A 213 -19.53 1.70 -4.65
N ASP A 214 -19.06 1.45 -3.44
CA ASP A 214 -18.96 2.44 -2.35
C ASP A 214 -17.66 3.23 -2.41
N GLY A 215 -16.79 2.99 -3.41
CA GLY A 215 -15.51 3.66 -3.60
C GLY A 215 -14.28 2.83 -3.19
N ILE A 216 -14.43 1.52 -2.97
CA ILE A 216 -13.30 0.62 -2.73
C ILE A 216 -12.65 0.26 -4.06
N GLU A 217 -11.45 0.76 -4.33
CA GLU A 217 -10.68 0.44 -5.54
C GLU A 217 -10.01 -0.92 -5.44
N GLY A 218 -9.43 -1.21 -4.28
CA GLY A 218 -8.61 -2.41 -4.13
C GLY A 218 -8.31 -2.81 -2.69
N VAL A 219 -7.54 -3.88 -2.57
CA VAL A 219 -7.08 -4.41 -1.28
C VAL A 219 -5.64 -4.88 -1.38
N ILE A 220 -4.81 -4.48 -0.41
CA ILE A 220 -3.45 -4.99 -0.26
C ILE A 220 -3.48 -6.25 0.61
N THR A 221 -2.81 -7.29 0.14
CA THR A 221 -2.67 -8.53 0.88
C THR A 221 -1.22 -9.03 0.84
N GLY A 222 -0.67 -9.30 1.99
CA GLY A 222 0.70 -9.78 2.15
C GLY A 222 0.71 -11.10 2.91
N ARG A 223 0.79 -11.06 4.23
CA ARG A 223 0.99 -12.23 5.09
C ARG A 223 0.06 -13.40 4.81
N ALA A 224 -1.22 -13.14 4.48
CA ALA A 224 -2.18 -14.20 4.17
C ALA A 224 -1.77 -15.06 2.96
N ILE A 225 -1.12 -14.44 1.94
CA ILE A 225 -0.60 -15.17 0.78
C ILE A 225 0.63 -15.99 1.18
N TYR A 226 1.61 -15.35 1.85
CA TYR A 226 2.86 -16.01 2.24
C TYR A 226 2.63 -17.19 3.19
N ASP A 227 1.67 -17.08 4.12
CA ASP A 227 1.30 -18.15 5.05
C ASP A 227 0.37 -19.20 4.42
N GLY A 228 0.06 -19.11 3.11
CA GLY A 228 -0.79 -20.04 2.37
C GLY A 228 -2.27 -20.03 2.79
N ARG A 229 -2.73 -18.98 3.46
CA ARG A 229 -4.15 -18.82 3.89
C ARG A 229 -5.03 -18.23 2.81
N LEU A 230 -4.42 -17.54 1.85
CA LEU A 230 -5.08 -16.92 0.70
C LEU A 230 -4.35 -17.32 -0.57
N ASP A 231 -5.02 -18.01 -1.46
CA ASP A 231 -4.55 -18.26 -2.82
C ASP A 231 -4.77 -17.02 -3.66
N LEU A 232 -3.69 -16.48 -4.25
CA LEU A 232 -3.72 -15.20 -4.94
C LEU A 232 -4.61 -15.24 -6.19
N ALA A 233 -4.52 -16.29 -7.00
CA ALA A 233 -5.34 -16.44 -8.20
C ALA A 233 -6.84 -16.50 -7.86
N THR A 234 -7.19 -17.20 -6.79
CA THR A 234 -8.57 -17.24 -6.28
C THR A 234 -9.03 -15.88 -5.77
N ALA A 235 -8.15 -15.12 -5.10
CA ALA A 235 -8.46 -13.78 -4.61
C ALA A 235 -8.74 -12.81 -5.77
N ILE A 236 -7.90 -12.82 -6.80
CA ILE A 236 -8.06 -12.02 -8.01
C ILE A 236 -9.40 -12.34 -8.69
N ALA A 237 -9.64 -13.63 -8.98
CA ALA A 237 -10.90 -14.06 -9.61
C ALA A 237 -12.15 -13.72 -8.78
N MET A 238 -12.05 -13.66 -7.45
CA MET A 238 -13.14 -13.24 -6.56
C MET A 238 -13.39 -11.73 -6.67
N ALA A 239 -12.31 -10.93 -6.70
CA ALA A 239 -12.39 -9.48 -6.75
C ALA A 239 -12.89 -8.93 -8.11
N GLU A 240 -12.66 -9.65 -9.21
CA GLU A 240 -13.13 -9.29 -10.56
C GLU A 240 -14.64 -9.52 -10.77
N ARG A 241 -15.25 -10.40 -10.01
CA ARG A 241 -16.67 -10.78 -10.16
C ARG A 241 -17.64 -9.86 -9.42
N ALA A 242 -17.14 -8.92 -8.68
CA ALA A 242 -17.90 -7.95 -7.90
C ALA A 242 -18.03 -6.63 -8.66
#